data_83f06319bf95fc50d2ddae3f1ad3539c
#
_entry.id   83f06319bf95fc50d2ddae3f1ad3539c
#
_cell.length_a   1.000
_cell.length_b   1.000
_cell.length_c   1.000
_cell.angle_alpha   90.00
_cell.angle_beta   90.00
_cell.angle_gamma   90.00
#
_symmetry.space_group_name_H-M   'P 1'
#
loop_
_entity.id
_entity.type
_entity.pdbx_description
1 polymer ?
#
loop_
_entity_poly.entity_id
_entity_poly.type
_entity_poly.pdbx_seq_one_letter_code
_entity_poly.pdbx_strand_id
1 'polypeptide(L)'
;MIYYAPIRHRGLTGGDKEAADKTPDKGHKSAKKERRRKMQKSYRAPNPGEKRPWFHIDAKDRPLGRLAVVIANKLRAKDLPTFDPSVDAGAFVIVTNAALVKLTGKKEEQKDYQR
;
A
#
# COMPACT_ATOMS: atom_id res chain seq x y z
N MET A 1 -1.45 13.79 17.17
CA MET A 1 -1.26 14.41 15.86
C MET A 1 -0.42 13.44 15.04
N ILE A 2 -0.94 12.88 13.96
CA ILE A 2 -0.22 11.89 13.14
C ILE A 2 0.47 12.68 12.04
N TYR A 3 1.79 12.84 12.12
CA TYR A 3 2.56 13.45 11.05
C TYR A 3 2.80 12.41 9.96
N TYR A 4 2.16 12.60 8.82
CA TYR A 4 2.45 11.89 7.60
C TYR A 4 3.55 12.65 6.86
N ALA A 5 4.77 12.18 6.91
CA ALA A 5 5.83 12.67 6.04
C ALA A 5 6.18 11.59 5.02
N PRO A 6 5.77 11.71 3.76
CA PRO A 6 6.28 10.85 2.71
C PRO A 6 7.70 11.28 2.36
N ILE A 7 8.68 10.42 2.55
CA ILE A 7 10.03 10.62 2.04
C ILE A 7 9.97 10.47 0.53
N ARG A 8 10.01 11.60 -0.19
CA ARG A 8 10.14 11.62 -1.64
C ARG A 8 11.60 11.38 -2.02
N HIS A 9 11.90 10.23 -2.57
CA HIS A 9 13.13 10.08 -3.33
C HIS A 9 12.97 10.76 -4.68
N ARG A 10 13.73 11.84 -4.85
CA ARG A 10 13.88 12.57 -6.11
C ARG A 10 14.82 11.77 -7.00
N GLY A 11 14.28 11.06 -7.97
CA GLY A 11 15.03 10.40 -9.05
C GLY A 11 15.00 11.27 -10.31
N LEU A 12 16.18 11.63 -10.76
CA LEU A 12 16.53 12.49 -11.88
C LEU A 12 16.19 11.89 -13.26
N THR A 13 15.71 12.78 -14.12
CA THR A 13 16.06 13.01 -15.54
C THR A 13 15.92 11.85 -16.50
N GLY A 14 15.19 12.06 -17.54
CA GLY A 14 15.59 12.78 -18.74
C GLY A 14 15.47 11.87 -19.94
N GLY A 15 14.96 12.34 -21.01
CA GLY A 15 15.10 11.65 -22.30
C GLY A 15 13.93 11.84 -23.24
N ASP A 16 13.88 13.01 -23.83
CA ASP A 16 13.14 13.28 -25.07
C ASP A 16 13.57 12.31 -26.18
N LYS A 17 12.64 11.73 -26.90
CA LYS A 17 12.83 11.34 -28.29
C LYS A 17 11.52 11.41 -29.04
N GLU A 18 11.45 12.42 -29.92
CA GLU A 18 10.63 12.47 -31.11
C GLU A 18 10.77 11.17 -31.93
N ALA A 19 9.70 10.72 -32.49
CA ALA A 19 9.72 10.16 -33.84
C ALA A 19 8.31 9.88 -34.36
N ALA A 20 7.93 10.71 -35.33
CA ALA A 20 7.44 10.30 -36.65
C ALA A 20 6.23 9.38 -36.75
N ASP A 21 5.12 10.02 -37.11
CA ASP A 21 4.15 9.66 -38.16
C ASP A 21 4.49 8.42 -39.01
N LYS A 22 3.68 7.39 -38.89
CA LYS A 22 3.35 6.46 -39.99
C LYS A 22 2.00 5.81 -39.71
N THR A 23 0.95 6.35 -40.29
CA THR A 23 -0.30 5.63 -40.55
C THR A 23 -0.05 4.47 -41.48
N PRO A 24 -0.64 3.31 -41.21
CA PRO A 24 -1.54 2.70 -42.19
C PRO A 24 -2.87 2.26 -41.55
N ASP A 25 -3.89 2.76 -42.20
CA ASP A 25 -5.25 2.26 -42.17
C ASP A 25 -5.30 0.74 -42.42
N LYS A 26 -5.59 -0.05 -41.40
CA LYS A 26 -6.17 -1.41 -41.51
C LYS A 26 -6.75 -1.84 -40.15
N GLY A 27 -8.07 -1.73 -39.98
CA GLY A 27 -8.68 -2.67 -39.13
C GLY A 27 -9.55 -2.18 -38.01
N HIS A 28 -10.66 -1.54 -38.33
CA HIS A 28 -11.77 -1.34 -37.39
C HIS A 28 -12.25 -2.66 -36.69
N LYS A 29 -11.95 -3.81 -37.31
CA LYS A 29 -12.30 -5.15 -36.76
C LYS A 29 -11.28 -5.65 -35.72
N SER A 30 -10.00 -5.27 -35.81
CA SER A 30 -8.97 -5.69 -34.85
C SER A 30 -9.08 -4.93 -33.52
N ALA A 31 -9.39 -3.64 -33.58
CA ALA A 31 -9.57 -2.80 -32.39
C ALA A 31 -10.77 -3.24 -31.51
N LYS A 32 -11.87 -3.73 -32.15
CA LYS A 32 -13.04 -4.23 -31.42
C LYS A 32 -12.76 -5.57 -30.73
N LYS A 33 -11.94 -6.44 -31.33
CA LYS A 33 -11.51 -7.72 -30.75
C LYS A 33 -10.52 -7.51 -29.59
N GLU A 34 -9.66 -6.52 -29.70
CA GLU A 34 -8.68 -6.16 -28.67
C GLU A 34 -9.33 -5.47 -27.46
N ARG A 35 -10.35 -4.60 -27.70
CA ARG A 35 -11.17 -4.03 -26.62
C ARG A 35 -11.94 -5.11 -25.85
N ARG A 36 -12.50 -6.13 -26.53
CA ARG A 36 -13.17 -7.26 -25.87
C ARG A 36 -12.20 -8.10 -25.01
N ARG A 37 -10.96 -8.31 -25.46
CA ARG A 37 -9.94 -9.02 -24.68
C ARG A 37 -9.50 -8.22 -23.43
N LYS A 38 -9.42 -6.89 -23.52
CA LYS A 38 -9.11 -6.02 -22.36
C LYS A 38 -10.23 -5.97 -21.32
N MET A 39 -11.49 -6.11 -21.73
CA MET A 39 -12.64 -6.09 -20.82
C MET A 39 -12.87 -7.39 -20.05
N GLN A 40 -12.23 -8.49 -20.42
CA GLN A 40 -12.40 -9.81 -19.78
C GLN A 40 -11.31 -10.15 -18.76
N LYS A 41 -10.33 -9.30 -18.56
CA LYS A 41 -9.31 -9.52 -17.53
C LYS A 41 -9.79 -8.89 -16.23
N SER A 42 -9.96 -9.72 -15.21
CA SER A 42 -10.14 -9.24 -13.85
C SER A 42 -8.97 -8.33 -13.46
N TYR A 43 -9.27 -7.24 -12.78
CA TYR A 43 -8.24 -6.34 -12.26
C TYR A 43 -7.40 -7.10 -11.23
N ARG A 44 -6.11 -7.07 -11.39
CA ARG A 44 -5.14 -7.51 -10.40
C ARG A 44 -4.23 -6.33 -10.08
N ALA A 45 -4.11 -6.02 -8.80
CA ALA A 45 -3.24 -4.93 -8.37
C ALA A 45 -1.79 -5.21 -8.75
N PRO A 46 -1.03 -4.22 -9.23
CA PRO A 46 0.40 -4.36 -9.45
C PRO A 46 1.11 -4.59 -8.11
N ASN A 47 2.05 -5.53 -8.09
CA ASN A 47 2.90 -5.72 -6.91
C ASN A 47 3.94 -4.59 -6.85
N PRO A 48 3.98 -3.76 -5.79
CA PRO A 48 4.93 -2.67 -5.68
C PRO A 48 6.39 -3.12 -5.47
N GLY A 49 6.61 -4.41 -5.16
CA GLY A 49 7.95 -4.94 -4.93
C GLY A 49 8.68 -4.19 -3.80
N GLU A 50 9.89 -3.71 -4.10
CA GLU A 50 10.73 -2.96 -3.15
C GLU A 50 10.32 -1.49 -2.98
N LYS A 51 9.46 -0.96 -3.88
CA LYS A 51 9.03 0.45 -3.85
C LYS A 51 7.88 0.72 -2.89
N ARG A 52 7.84 0.01 -1.76
CA ARG A 52 6.82 0.18 -0.74
C ARG A 52 7.10 1.42 0.11
N PRO A 53 6.06 2.17 0.51
CA PRO A 53 6.24 3.32 1.39
C PRO A 53 6.62 2.89 2.81
N TRP A 54 7.39 3.73 3.48
CA TRP A 54 7.74 3.57 4.88
C TRP A 54 6.87 4.50 5.72
N PHE A 55 6.30 3.97 6.81
CA PHE A 55 5.54 4.74 7.79
C PHE A 55 6.18 4.64 9.15
N HIS A 56 6.34 5.80 9.78
CA HIS A 56 6.79 5.90 11.16
C HIS A 56 5.60 6.19 12.07
N ILE A 57 5.43 5.41 13.11
CA ILE A 57 4.32 5.51 14.06
C ILE A 57 4.89 5.60 15.48
N ASP A 58 4.53 6.66 16.19
CA ASP A 58 4.86 6.80 17.61
C ASP A 58 3.76 6.14 18.45
N ALA A 59 4.17 5.21 19.32
CA ALA A 59 3.28 4.40 20.16
C ALA A 59 3.02 5.03 21.54
N LYS A 60 3.75 6.10 21.89
CA LYS A 60 3.64 6.74 23.21
C LYS A 60 2.19 7.14 23.55
N ASP A 61 1.73 6.77 24.73
CA ASP A 61 0.40 7.07 25.30
C ASP A 61 -0.80 6.63 24.43
N ARG A 62 -0.56 5.77 23.44
CA ARG A 62 -1.63 5.26 22.59
C ARG A 62 -2.18 3.93 23.09
N PRO A 63 -3.50 3.72 23.05
CA PRO A 63 -4.10 2.44 23.42
C PRO A 63 -3.67 1.36 22.43
N LEU A 64 -3.12 0.24 22.95
CA LEU A 64 -2.55 -0.85 22.18
C LEU A 64 -3.47 -1.35 21.06
N GLY A 65 -4.76 -1.59 21.38
CA GLY A 65 -5.69 -2.14 20.40
C GLY A 65 -5.93 -1.21 19.19
N ARG A 66 -6.09 0.09 19.43
CA ARG A 66 -6.26 1.07 18.34
C ARG A 66 -4.99 1.23 17.52
N LEU A 67 -3.83 1.21 18.17
CA LEU A 67 -2.54 1.27 17.50
C LEU A 67 -2.36 0.05 16.59
N ALA A 68 -2.63 -1.14 17.09
CA ALA A 68 -2.52 -2.39 16.32
C ALA A 68 -3.39 -2.40 15.06
N VAL A 69 -4.61 -1.88 15.13
CA VAL A 69 -5.51 -1.78 13.97
C VAL A 69 -4.92 -0.87 12.89
N VAL A 70 -4.37 0.28 13.28
CA VAL A 70 -3.74 1.22 12.33
C VAL A 70 -2.53 0.57 11.64
N ILE A 71 -1.67 -0.08 12.43
CA ILE A 71 -0.50 -0.80 11.91
C ILE A 71 -0.93 -1.91 10.95
N ALA A 72 -1.91 -2.73 11.34
CA ALA A 72 -2.39 -3.83 10.51
C ALA A 72 -2.98 -3.36 9.17
N ASN A 73 -3.72 -2.24 9.17
CA ASN A 73 -4.26 -1.67 7.94
C ASN A 73 -3.15 -1.20 6.99
N LYS A 74 -2.08 -0.62 7.52
CA LYS A 74 -0.92 -0.20 6.72
C LYS A 74 -0.13 -1.39 6.18
N LEU A 75 0.14 -2.39 7.02
CA LEU A 75 0.86 -3.60 6.60
C LEU A 75 0.09 -4.41 5.55
N ARG A 76 -1.24 -4.44 5.63
CA ARG A 76 -2.08 -5.15 4.67
C ARG A 76 -2.57 -4.31 3.50
N ALA A 77 -2.22 -3.02 3.44
CA ALA A 77 -2.69 -2.07 2.43
C ALA A 77 -4.22 -1.93 2.34
N LYS A 78 -4.97 -2.22 3.41
CA LYS A 78 -6.44 -2.14 3.40
C LYS A 78 -6.98 -0.73 3.23
N ASP A 79 -6.17 0.27 3.47
CA ASP A 79 -6.48 1.69 3.28
C ASP A 79 -6.27 2.16 1.83
N LEU A 80 -5.69 1.33 0.97
CA LEU A 80 -5.50 1.66 -0.43
C LEU A 80 -6.70 1.22 -1.28
N PRO A 81 -7.14 2.05 -2.24
CA PRO A 81 -8.22 1.69 -3.16
C PRO A 81 -7.87 0.51 -4.08
N THR A 82 -6.57 0.24 -4.24
CA THR A 82 -6.04 -0.86 -5.05
C THR A 82 -5.81 -2.14 -4.24
N PHE A 83 -6.40 -2.24 -3.05
CA PHE A 83 -6.26 -3.42 -2.20
C PHE A 83 -6.69 -4.70 -2.93
N ASP A 84 -5.80 -5.70 -2.95
CA ASP A 84 -6.08 -7.04 -3.46
C ASP A 84 -5.53 -8.06 -2.45
N PRO A 85 -6.38 -8.98 -1.94
CA PRO A 85 -5.92 -10.00 -0.99
C PRO A 85 -4.84 -10.94 -1.53
N SER A 86 -4.74 -11.09 -2.86
CA SER A 86 -3.76 -11.95 -3.54
C SER A 86 -2.39 -11.30 -3.73
N VAL A 87 -2.28 -9.97 -3.50
CA VAL A 87 -1.06 -9.20 -3.72
C VAL A 87 -0.64 -8.52 -2.42
N ASP A 88 0.62 -8.71 -2.04
CA ASP A 88 1.21 -8.00 -0.92
C ASP A 88 1.62 -6.59 -1.34
N ALA A 89 0.68 -5.65 -1.23
CA ALA A 89 0.89 -4.23 -1.50
C ALA A 89 1.11 -3.41 -0.23
N GLY A 90 1.35 -4.05 0.90
CA GLY A 90 1.53 -3.42 2.20
C GLY A 90 2.74 -2.49 2.27
N ALA A 91 2.72 -1.60 3.25
CA ALA A 91 3.80 -0.69 3.55
C ALA A 91 4.76 -1.27 4.59
N PHE A 92 5.97 -0.72 4.70
CA PHE A 92 6.84 -0.95 5.83
C PHE A 92 6.45 -0.02 6.99
N VAL A 93 6.41 -0.55 8.21
CA VAL A 93 6.02 0.22 9.39
C VAL A 93 7.12 0.14 10.45
N ILE A 94 7.56 1.31 10.91
CA ILE A 94 8.46 1.46 12.04
C ILE A 94 7.66 1.99 13.21
N VAL A 95 7.69 1.29 14.32
CA VAL A 95 7.02 1.71 15.56
C VAL A 95 8.08 2.10 16.58
N THR A 96 7.98 3.32 17.09
CA THR A 96 8.86 3.83 18.16
C THR A 96 8.10 3.95 19.47
N ASN A 97 8.85 4.00 20.59
CA ASN A 97 8.29 4.12 21.95
C ASN A 97 7.31 3.02 22.34
N ALA A 98 7.54 1.79 21.84
CA ALA A 98 6.65 0.65 22.08
C ALA A 98 6.48 0.31 23.57
N ALA A 99 7.48 0.58 24.41
CA ALA A 99 7.41 0.38 25.85
C ALA A 99 6.43 1.33 26.56
N LEU A 100 6.06 2.44 25.93
CA LEU A 100 5.16 3.46 26.49
C LEU A 100 3.71 3.33 25.98
N VAL A 101 3.36 2.18 25.45
CA VAL A 101 2.01 1.87 24.99
C VAL A 101 1.06 1.77 26.17
N LYS A 102 -0.13 2.33 26.02
CA LYS A 102 -1.15 2.33 27.07
C LYS A 102 -2.04 1.09 26.95
N LEU A 103 -2.10 0.32 28.02
CA LEU A 103 -3.08 -0.75 28.17
C LEU A 103 -4.33 -0.18 28.87
N THR A 104 -5.51 -0.53 28.38
CA THR A 104 -6.78 -0.06 28.96
C THR A 104 -7.36 -1.12 29.87
N GLY A 105 -7.83 -0.68 31.08
CA GLY A 105 -8.39 -1.57 32.09
C GLY A 105 -7.33 -2.44 32.77
N LYS A 106 -7.77 -3.53 33.41
CA LYS A 106 -6.90 -4.47 34.15
C LYS A 106 -6.29 -5.57 33.26
N LYS A 107 -5.96 -5.27 32.02
CA LYS A 107 -5.52 -6.29 31.05
C LYS A 107 -4.13 -6.85 31.37
N GLU A 108 -3.28 -6.10 32.05
CA GLU A 108 -1.97 -6.58 32.48
C GLU A 108 -2.07 -7.72 33.50
N GLU A 109 -3.04 -7.65 34.40
CA GLU A 109 -3.21 -8.60 35.47
C GLU A 109 -4.12 -9.78 35.11
N GLN A 110 -5.11 -9.56 34.25
CA GLN A 110 -6.19 -10.52 33.96
C GLN A 110 -6.01 -11.34 32.70
N LYS A 111 -5.05 -10.97 31.83
CA LYS A 111 -4.90 -11.65 30.56
C LYS A 111 -3.90 -12.78 30.65
N ASP A 112 -4.41 -14.00 30.76
CA ASP A 112 -3.61 -15.22 30.67
C ASP A 112 -3.57 -15.75 29.24
N TYR A 113 -2.36 -16.11 28.79
CA TYR A 113 -2.15 -16.81 27.53
C TYR A 113 -1.99 -18.29 27.82
N GLN A 114 -3.04 -19.06 27.58
CA GLN A 114 -2.96 -20.53 27.63
C GLN A 114 -2.34 -21.03 26.32
N ARG A 115 -1.35 -21.93 26.43
CA ARG A 115 -0.75 -22.65 25.31
C ARG A 115 -1.41 -24.00 25.16
#